data_0442ce2f7335d0171975646ae9d3eb2f
#
_entry.id   0442ce2f7335d0171975646ae9d3eb2f
#
_cell.length_a   1.000
_cell.length_b   1.000
_cell.length_c   1.000
_cell.angle_alpha   90.00
_cell.angle_beta   90.00
_cell.angle_gamma   90.00
#
_symmetry.space_group_name_H-M   'P 1'
#
loop_
_entity.id
_entity.type
_entity.pdbx_description
1 polymer ?
#
loop_
_entity_poly.entity_id
_entity_poly.type
_entity_poly.pdbx_seq_one_letter_code
_entity_poly.pdbx_strand_id
1 'polypeptide(L)'
;QDTGRFDRAWGGIASLPVALSILYTECTHRGFTIDDLVRWMSSAPAALASLSHRVGSLAEGREASFTIFDTDATFTVTPDKLHYRCPISAYMGETLHGVVKATYLRGEPIYRERAFAATPSGHEIKL
;
A
#
# COMPACT_ATOMS: atom_id res chain seq x y z
N GLN A 1 9.14 23.33 -5.30
CA GLN A 1 9.75 22.94 -3.99
C GLN A 1 11.13 23.57 -3.75
N ASP A 2 11.57 24.46 -4.59
CA ASP A 2 12.94 25.01 -4.54
C ASP A 2 13.11 26.24 -3.62
N THR A 3 12.09 26.58 -2.86
CA THR A 3 12.15 27.82 -2.06
C THR A 3 12.67 27.60 -0.63
N GLY A 4 12.80 26.35 -0.17
CA GLY A 4 13.17 26.04 1.22
C GLY A 4 12.20 26.56 2.29
N ARG A 5 11.02 27.03 1.89
CA ARG A 5 10.01 27.62 2.76
C ARG A 5 8.97 26.59 3.18
N PHE A 6 9.02 26.17 4.44
CA PHE A 6 8.06 25.22 5.02
C PHE A 6 6.62 25.74 5.03
N ASP A 7 6.42 27.05 5.16
CA ASP A 7 5.10 27.68 5.14
C ASP A 7 4.38 27.57 3.79
N ARG A 8 5.10 27.25 2.72
CA ARG A 8 4.58 27.04 1.36
C ARG A 8 4.68 25.59 0.88
N ALA A 9 5.23 24.70 1.70
CA ALA A 9 5.31 23.29 1.35
C ALA A 9 3.93 22.62 1.51
N TRP A 10 3.58 21.74 0.58
CA TRP A 10 2.43 20.86 0.75
C TRP A 10 2.70 19.90 1.91
N GLY A 11 1.69 19.71 2.76
CA GLY A 11 1.77 18.73 3.83
C GLY A 11 1.72 17.30 3.30
N GLY A 12 2.36 16.39 4.04
CA GLY A 12 2.39 14.97 3.74
C GLY A 12 3.67 14.47 3.06
N ILE A 13 3.78 13.17 2.99
CA ILE A 13 4.93 12.45 2.40
C ILE A 13 4.42 11.59 1.25
N ALA A 14 5.09 11.65 0.09
CA ALA A 14 4.80 10.82 -1.06
C ALA A 14 5.28 9.37 -0.81
N SER A 15 4.45 8.56 -0.15
CA SER A 15 4.77 7.20 0.28
C SER A 15 3.75 6.15 -0.16
N LEU A 16 2.57 6.53 -0.65
CA LEU A 16 1.45 5.62 -0.87
C LEU A 16 1.80 4.35 -1.67
N PRO A 17 2.54 4.38 -2.80
CA PRO A 17 2.90 3.18 -3.56
C PRO A 17 3.87 2.24 -2.85
N VAL A 18 4.59 2.73 -1.84
CA VAL A 18 5.60 1.97 -1.09
C VAL A 18 5.24 1.80 0.40
N ALA A 19 4.05 2.27 0.80
CA ALA A 19 3.64 2.30 2.20
C ALA A 19 3.66 0.92 2.86
N LEU A 20 3.17 -0.12 2.18
CA LEU A 20 3.16 -1.48 2.72
C LEU A 20 4.58 -2.01 2.96
N SER A 21 5.50 -1.78 2.01
CA SER A 21 6.90 -2.20 2.14
C SER A 21 7.65 -1.40 3.20
N ILE A 22 7.39 -0.09 3.33
CA ILE A 22 7.95 0.74 4.41
C ILE A 22 7.54 0.18 5.77
N LEU A 23 6.23 -0.02 5.95
CA LEU A 23 5.70 -0.53 7.22
C LEU A 23 6.19 -1.94 7.52
N TYR A 24 6.27 -2.82 6.51
CA TYR A 24 6.82 -4.16 6.68
C TYR A 24 8.29 -4.13 7.09
N THR A 25 9.11 -3.29 6.45
CA THR A 25 10.52 -3.09 6.81
C THR A 25 10.66 -2.64 8.27
N GLU A 26 9.89 -1.65 8.69
CA GLU A 26 9.90 -1.16 10.06
C GLU A 26 9.34 -2.19 11.07
N CYS A 27 8.32 -2.95 10.69
CA CYS A 27 7.79 -4.05 11.51
C CYS A 27 8.87 -5.07 11.83
N THR A 28 9.61 -5.52 10.81
CA THR A 28 10.67 -6.52 11.00
C THR A 28 11.79 -5.99 11.89
N HIS A 29 12.21 -4.74 11.70
CA HIS A 29 13.25 -4.11 12.52
C HIS A 29 12.83 -3.95 13.99
N ARG A 30 11.54 -3.77 14.26
CA ARG A 30 11.00 -3.54 15.61
C ARG A 30 10.44 -4.79 16.28
N GLY A 31 10.56 -5.95 15.64
CA GLY A 31 10.09 -7.24 16.18
C GLY A 31 8.59 -7.43 16.12
N PHE A 32 7.84 -6.67 15.30
CA PHE A 32 6.44 -6.91 15.01
C PHE A 32 6.28 -7.98 13.93
N THR A 33 5.12 -8.62 13.94
CA THR A 33 4.81 -9.72 13.02
C THR A 33 4.05 -9.23 11.78
N ILE A 34 3.96 -10.10 10.77
CA ILE A 34 3.10 -9.85 9.61
C ILE A 34 1.63 -9.73 10.01
N ASP A 35 1.19 -10.45 11.04
CA ASP A 35 -0.17 -10.38 11.56
C ASP A 35 -0.49 -9.01 12.17
N ASP A 36 0.50 -8.39 12.84
CA ASP A 36 0.36 -7.01 13.33
C ASP A 36 0.18 -6.04 12.17
N LEU A 37 0.96 -6.19 11.10
CA LEU A 37 0.85 -5.37 9.90
C LEU A 37 -0.52 -5.53 9.23
N VAL A 38 -1.01 -6.76 9.08
CA VAL A 38 -2.34 -7.05 8.54
C VAL A 38 -3.43 -6.42 9.40
N ARG A 39 -3.29 -6.50 10.71
CA ARG A 39 -4.23 -5.83 11.63
C ARG A 39 -4.26 -4.33 11.41
N TRP A 40 -3.10 -3.66 11.31
CA TRP A 40 -3.02 -2.21 11.17
C TRP A 40 -3.45 -1.70 9.80
N MET A 41 -3.19 -2.46 8.74
CA MET A 41 -3.44 -2.03 7.36
C MET A 41 -4.76 -2.53 6.77
N SER A 42 -5.41 -3.51 7.41
CA SER A 42 -6.63 -4.13 6.88
C SER A 42 -7.76 -4.20 7.89
N SER A 43 -7.64 -5.03 8.94
CA SER A 43 -8.79 -5.30 9.82
C SER A 43 -9.16 -4.13 10.72
N ALA A 44 -8.20 -3.39 11.27
CA ALA A 44 -8.50 -2.23 12.10
C ALA A 44 -9.09 -1.05 11.31
N PRO A 45 -8.56 -0.67 10.12
CA PRO A 45 -9.22 0.33 9.26
C PRO A 45 -10.63 -0.07 8.83
N ALA A 46 -10.84 -1.36 8.49
CA ALA A 46 -12.17 -1.85 8.14
C ALA A 46 -13.16 -1.73 9.31
N ALA A 47 -12.71 -2.04 10.53
CA ALA A 47 -13.52 -1.87 11.73
C ALA A 47 -13.84 -0.40 12.02
N LEU A 48 -12.85 0.48 11.90
CA LEU A 48 -13.04 1.92 12.07
C LEU A 48 -14.07 2.51 11.09
N ALA A 49 -14.04 2.02 9.84
CA ALA A 49 -14.99 2.43 8.80
C ALA A 49 -16.34 1.68 8.85
N SER A 50 -16.58 0.81 9.85
CA SER A 50 -17.77 -0.04 9.94
C SER A 50 -17.96 -1.00 8.76
N LEU A 51 -16.88 -1.36 8.07
CA LEU A 51 -16.87 -2.20 6.86
C LEU A 51 -16.39 -3.64 7.11
N SER A 52 -16.21 -4.06 8.38
CA SER A 52 -15.68 -5.40 8.69
C SER A 52 -16.53 -6.56 8.17
N HIS A 53 -17.80 -6.31 7.85
CA HIS A 53 -18.69 -7.29 7.22
C HIS A 53 -18.38 -7.51 5.73
N ARG A 54 -17.66 -6.61 5.09
CA ARG A 54 -17.34 -6.65 3.63
C ARG A 54 -15.87 -6.90 3.36
N VAL A 55 -14.98 -6.18 4.05
CA VAL A 55 -13.53 -6.11 3.79
C VAL A 55 -12.72 -6.25 5.09
N GLY A 56 -11.40 -6.23 4.97
CA GLY A 56 -10.47 -6.26 6.12
C GLY A 56 -9.98 -7.64 6.50
N SER A 57 -10.56 -8.71 5.95
CA SER A 57 -10.04 -10.08 6.03
C SER A 57 -10.58 -10.93 4.88
N LEU A 58 -9.86 -12.01 4.57
CA LEU A 58 -10.30 -13.03 3.63
C LEU A 58 -11.18 -14.04 4.36
N ALA A 59 -12.48 -14.05 4.08
CA ALA A 59 -13.45 -14.98 4.63
C ALA A 59 -14.61 -15.19 3.65
N GLU A 60 -15.29 -16.31 3.78
CA GLU A 60 -16.49 -16.59 3.00
C GLU A 60 -17.55 -15.50 3.17
N GLY A 61 -18.18 -15.08 2.09
CA GLY A 61 -19.16 -14.00 2.05
C GLY A 61 -18.59 -12.58 2.04
N ARG A 62 -17.26 -12.41 2.09
CA ARG A 62 -16.60 -11.10 1.98
C ARG A 62 -16.06 -10.82 0.58
N GLU A 63 -15.80 -9.57 0.30
CA GLU A 63 -15.20 -9.17 -0.98
C GLU A 63 -13.79 -9.75 -1.13
N ALA A 64 -13.51 -10.34 -2.29
CA ALA A 64 -12.21 -10.85 -2.66
C ALA A 64 -11.25 -9.70 -3.05
N SER A 65 -11.01 -8.78 -2.11
CA SER A 65 -10.10 -7.65 -2.25
C SER A 65 -8.86 -7.89 -1.37
N PHE A 66 -7.73 -8.20 -2.02
CA PHE A 66 -6.52 -8.61 -1.31
C PHE A 66 -5.25 -8.28 -2.11
N THR A 67 -4.12 -8.33 -1.44
CA THR A 67 -2.79 -8.13 -2.01
C THR A 67 -1.94 -9.39 -1.82
N ILE A 68 -1.23 -9.80 -2.87
CA ILE A 68 -0.18 -10.83 -2.80
C ILE A 68 1.12 -10.10 -2.53
N PHE A 69 1.73 -10.41 -1.39
CA PHE A 69 2.91 -9.75 -0.87
C PHE A 69 4.04 -10.75 -0.64
N ASP A 70 5.17 -10.53 -1.28
CA ASP A 70 6.37 -11.36 -1.16
C ASP A 70 7.25 -10.78 -0.06
N THR A 71 7.30 -11.43 1.09
CA THR A 71 8.03 -11.00 2.27
C THR A 71 9.55 -11.13 2.15
N ASP A 72 10.03 -12.03 1.29
CA ASP A 72 11.46 -12.34 1.14
C ASP A 72 12.13 -11.43 0.10
N ALA A 73 11.35 -10.83 -0.78
CA ALA A 73 11.86 -9.94 -1.81
C ALA A 73 12.21 -8.55 -1.24
N THR A 74 13.21 -7.93 -1.82
CA THR A 74 13.61 -6.54 -1.53
C THR A 74 13.66 -5.72 -2.80
N PHE A 75 13.58 -4.40 -2.67
CA PHE A 75 13.80 -3.47 -3.76
C PHE A 75 14.32 -2.12 -3.25
N THR A 76 15.05 -1.41 -4.11
CA THR A 76 15.42 -0.02 -3.85
C THR A 76 14.34 0.90 -4.45
N VAL A 77 13.96 1.93 -3.68
CA VAL A 77 12.98 2.94 -4.14
C VAL A 77 13.61 3.81 -5.20
N THR A 78 13.10 3.72 -6.41
CA THR A 78 13.55 4.48 -7.60
C THR A 78 12.34 5.18 -8.24
N PRO A 79 12.53 6.24 -9.06
CA PRO A 79 11.43 6.99 -9.65
C PRO A 79 10.44 6.13 -10.45
N ASP A 80 10.92 5.11 -11.16
CA ASP A 80 10.11 4.19 -11.97
C ASP A 80 9.17 3.29 -11.13
N LYS A 81 9.42 3.17 -9.82
CA LYS A 81 8.61 2.35 -8.91
C LYS A 81 7.54 3.14 -8.17
N LEU A 82 7.57 4.46 -8.24
CA LEU A 82 6.65 5.29 -7.47
C LEU A 82 5.29 5.49 -8.14
N HIS A 83 5.17 5.29 -9.44
CA HIS A 83 3.92 5.46 -10.20
C HIS A 83 3.20 6.80 -9.97
N TYR A 84 3.93 7.83 -9.58
CA TYR A 84 3.41 9.18 -9.36
C TYR A 84 3.64 10.07 -10.57
N ARG A 85 2.77 11.06 -10.76
CA ARG A 85 3.01 12.14 -11.72
C ARG A 85 4.32 12.89 -11.43
N CYS A 86 4.66 13.06 -10.14
CA CYS A 86 5.93 13.62 -9.68
C CYS A 86 6.65 12.53 -8.89
N PRO A 87 7.58 11.77 -9.50
CA PRO A 87 8.19 10.60 -8.89
C PRO A 87 9.29 10.99 -7.86
N ILE A 88 8.90 11.71 -6.83
CA ILE A 88 9.75 12.15 -5.72
C ILE A 88 9.16 11.60 -4.43
N SER A 89 10.01 11.03 -3.57
CA SER A 89 9.63 10.54 -2.24
C SER A 89 10.77 10.79 -1.26
N ALA A 90 10.45 10.94 0.02
CA ALA A 90 11.44 10.97 1.09
C ALA A 90 12.21 9.65 1.24
N TYR A 91 11.68 8.56 0.67
CA TYR A 91 12.28 7.22 0.71
C TYR A 91 13.15 6.89 -0.51
N MET A 92 13.47 7.88 -1.35
CA MET A 92 14.32 7.65 -2.53
C MET A 92 15.68 7.09 -2.15
N GLY A 93 16.08 6.01 -2.82
CA GLY A 93 17.35 5.31 -2.56
C GLY A 93 17.31 4.32 -1.39
N GLU A 94 16.25 4.32 -0.58
CA GLU A 94 16.09 3.33 0.50
C GLU A 94 15.84 1.94 -0.07
N THR A 95 16.40 0.92 0.59
CA THR A 95 16.11 -0.49 0.30
C THR A 95 15.02 -0.97 1.25
N LEU A 96 13.90 -1.37 0.70
CA LEU A 96 12.74 -1.85 1.44
C LEU A 96 12.56 -3.35 1.29
N HIS A 97 12.07 -3.99 2.36
CA HIS A 97 11.66 -5.38 2.39
C HIS A 97 10.18 -5.53 2.05
N GLY A 98 9.87 -6.62 1.36
CA GLY A 98 8.52 -6.94 0.94
C GLY A 98 8.12 -6.25 -0.37
N VAL A 99 7.60 -7.04 -1.30
CA VAL A 99 7.21 -6.59 -2.64
C VAL A 99 5.77 -7.00 -2.94
N VAL A 100 4.95 -6.04 -3.34
CA VAL A 100 3.61 -6.33 -3.86
C VAL A 100 3.74 -6.98 -5.24
N LYS A 101 3.29 -8.23 -5.37
CA LYS A 101 3.27 -8.98 -6.64
C LYS A 101 1.96 -8.78 -7.40
N ALA A 102 0.85 -8.72 -6.68
CA ALA A 102 -0.46 -8.48 -7.26
C ALA A 102 -1.42 -7.86 -6.27
N THR A 103 -2.40 -7.12 -6.77
CA THR A 103 -3.53 -6.59 -5.99
C THR A 103 -4.82 -6.92 -6.73
N TYR A 104 -5.77 -7.46 -6.00
CA TYR A 104 -7.08 -7.82 -6.48
C TYR A 104 -8.15 -6.94 -5.84
N LEU A 105 -9.10 -6.50 -6.62
CA LEU A 105 -10.30 -5.78 -6.18
C LEU A 105 -11.53 -6.59 -6.59
N ARG A 106 -12.26 -7.11 -5.61
CA ARG A 106 -13.44 -7.96 -5.84
C ARG A 106 -13.20 -9.14 -6.81
N GLY A 107 -12.02 -9.77 -6.67
CA GLY A 107 -11.60 -10.91 -7.49
C GLY A 107 -10.92 -10.54 -8.82
N GLU A 108 -10.98 -9.28 -9.25
CA GLU A 108 -10.35 -8.82 -10.48
C GLU A 108 -8.94 -8.28 -10.21
N PRO A 109 -7.91 -8.66 -10.98
CA PRO A 109 -6.56 -8.14 -10.81
C PRO A 109 -6.50 -6.68 -11.28
N ILE A 110 -6.19 -5.75 -10.37
CA ILE A 110 -5.99 -4.33 -10.67
C ILE A 110 -4.52 -3.95 -10.80
N TYR A 111 -3.63 -4.78 -10.25
CA TYR A 111 -2.18 -4.69 -10.39
C TYR A 111 -1.59 -6.09 -10.40
N ARG A 112 -0.75 -6.39 -11.36
CA ARG A 112 -0.03 -7.66 -11.45
C ARG A 112 1.24 -7.49 -12.28
N GLU A 113 2.37 -8.08 -11.82
CA GLU A 113 3.62 -8.10 -12.55
C GLU A 113 4.08 -6.70 -13.02
N ARG A 114 3.94 -5.68 -12.15
CA ARG A 114 4.30 -4.28 -12.40
C ARG A 114 3.38 -3.54 -13.40
N ALA A 115 2.28 -4.13 -13.80
CA ALA A 115 1.29 -3.50 -14.68
C ALA A 115 -0.03 -3.25 -13.95
N PHE A 116 -0.62 -2.10 -14.18
CA PHE A 116 -1.98 -1.79 -13.74
C PHE A 116 -3.01 -2.24 -14.78
N ALA A 117 -4.22 -2.54 -14.30
CA ALA A 117 -5.36 -2.75 -15.18
C ALA A 117 -5.58 -1.52 -16.07
N ALA A 118 -5.91 -1.75 -17.34
CA ALA A 118 -6.10 -0.68 -18.32
C ALA A 118 -7.27 0.25 -17.96
N THR A 119 -8.29 -0.29 -17.29
CA THR A 119 -9.49 0.46 -16.90
C THR A 119 -9.65 0.43 -15.38
N PRO A 120 -9.80 1.59 -14.72
CA PRO A 120 -10.12 1.65 -13.30
C PRO A 120 -11.48 1.01 -13.01
N SER A 121 -11.54 0.13 -12.01
CA SER A 121 -12.76 -0.59 -11.59
C SER A 121 -13.21 -0.26 -10.16
N GLY A 122 -12.59 0.75 -9.54
CA GLY A 122 -12.94 1.22 -8.21
C GLY A 122 -14.28 1.93 -8.18
N HIS A 123 -15.05 1.76 -7.10
CA HIS A 123 -16.30 2.45 -6.85
C HIS A 123 -16.29 3.04 -5.45
N GLU A 124 -16.94 4.18 -5.29
CA GLU A 124 -17.18 4.78 -3.99
C GLU A 124 -18.02 3.82 -3.12
N ILE A 125 -17.59 3.63 -1.89
CA ILE A 125 -18.38 2.91 -0.89
C ILE A 125 -19.28 3.95 -0.21
N LYS A 126 -20.59 3.84 -0.42
CA LYS A 126 -21.59 4.62 0.32
C LYS A 126 -21.98 3.83 1.57
N LEU A 127 -21.86 4.48 2.71
CA LEU A 127 -22.27 3.97 4.03
C LEU A 127 -23.77 4.16 4.22
#